data_bf172e4965de51c8305b905176eeb561
#
_entry.id   bf172e4965de51c8305b905176eeb561
#
_cell.length_a   1.000
_cell.length_b   1.000
_cell.length_c   1.000
_cell.angle_alpha   90.00
_cell.angle_beta   90.00
_cell.angle_gamma   90.00
#
_symmetry.space_group_name_H-M   'P 1'
#
loop_
_entity.id
_entity.type
_entity.pdbx_description
1 polymer ?
#
loop_
_entity_poly.entity_id
_entity_poly.type
_entity_poly.pdbx_seq_one_letter_code
_entity_poly.pdbx_strand_id
1 'polypeptide(L)'
;MTGRPLPLITADNEFFWTSGADGKLRLQECADCAALIHPPAPVCRYCRSHNLGVRAVSGRATLAGFTVNHRFSLPGLPAPYVVAQVAIAEDPRVRLTTNIVECDAAQLELGQQVEVVFEQDEDVWLPLFRLIEDAEPAALPIDEIEPERFGEYVRPMLTPDKFEDKVALTGIGMSEIGRRLMVPPLTLTVQACEAAIADAGLTLDDIDGLSTYPGGGNLGGFGEGGVTALEAALGIRPTWHNGGIETFGPGGSVIAAMLAIDRKSVV
;
A
#
# COMPACT_ATOMS: atom_id res chain seq x y z
N MET A 1 -11.87 8.49 -26.43
CA MET A 1 -11.34 8.76 -25.09
C MET A 1 -12.25 8.09 -24.07
N THR A 2 -11.76 7.08 -23.38
CA THR A 2 -12.53 6.35 -22.37
C THR A 2 -12.78 7.19 -21.11
N GLY A 3 -11.98 8.24 -20.90
CA GLY A 3 -12.01 9.10 -19.73
C GLY A 3 -11.41 8.46 -18.48
N ARG A 4 -10.76 7.30 -18.58
CA ARG A 4 -10.03 6.71 -17.47
C ARG A 4 -8.82 7.56 -17.09
N PRO A 5 -8.43 7.61 -15.82
CA PRO A 5 -7.14 8.16 -15.45
C PRO A 5 -6.02 7.35 -16.13
N LEU A 6 -5.21 8.02 -16.95
CA LEU A 6 -4.11 7.38 -17.65
C LEU A 6 -2.85 7.35 -16.77
N PRO A 7 -1.99 6.32 -16.91
CA PRO A 7 -0.72 6.26 -16.22
C PRO A 7 0.23 7.33 -16.73
N LEU A 8 1.13 7.80 -15.86
CA LEU A 8 2.24 8.63 -16.28
C LEU A 8 3.26 7.77 -17.06
N ILE A 9 3.48 8.09 -18.32
CA ILE A 9 4.51 7.43 -19.13
C ILE A 9 5.88 8.03 -18.78
N THR A 10 6.84 7.18 -18.51
CA THR A 10 8.24 7.50 -18.25
C THR A 10 9.13 6.62 -19.13
N ALA A 11 10.40 6.96 -19.28
CA ALA A 11 11.35 6.15 -20.04
C ALA A 11 11.44 4.69 -19.55
N ASP A 12 11.17 4.45 -18.27
CA ASP A 12 11.26 3.12 -17.67
C ASP A 12 10.02 2.26 -17.92
N ASN A 13 8.87 2.84 -18.22
CA ASN A 13 7.59 2.12 -18.36
C ASN A 13 6.90 2.30 -19.72
N GLU A 14 7.44 3.12 -20.61
CA GLU A 14 6.89 3.38 -21.94
C GLU A 14 6.64 2.08 -22.71
N PHE A 15 7.61 1.17 -22.73
CA PHE A 15 7.49 -0.11 -23.41
C PHE A 15 6.28 -0.94 -22.95
N PHE A 16 5.87 -0.80 -21.69
CA PHE A 16 4.72 -1.51 -21.13
C PHE A 16 3.40 -0.88 -21.57
N TRP A 17 3.28 0.44 -21.43
CA TRP A 17 2.04 1.16 -21.74
C TRP A 17 1.76 1.36 -23.22
N THR A 18 2.78 1.22 -24.08
CA THR A 18 2.65 1.27 -25.55
C THR A 18 2.64 -0.11 -26.21
N SER A 19 2.82 -1.17 -25.43
CA SER A 19 3.01 -2.53 -25.94
C SER A 19 1.81 -3.08 -26.71
N GLY A 20 0.61 -2.61 -26.42
CA GLY A 20 -0.61 -3.04 -27.10
C GLY A 20 -0.73 -2.57 -28.55
N ALA A 21 0.09 -1.65 -29.00
CA ALA A 21 0.06 -1.13 -30.37
C ALA A 21 0.24 -2.22 -31.46
N ASP A 22 0.99 -3.29 -31.14
CA ASP A 22 1.13 -4.48 -31.99
C ASP A 22 0.49 -5.74 -31.38
N GLY A 23 -0.33 -5.57 -30.35
CA GLY A 23 -1.08 -6.65 -29.70
C GLY A 23 -0.24 -7.57 -28.80
N LYS A 24 0.98 -7.18 -28.41
CA LYS A 24 1.87 -8.00 -27.59
C LYS A 24 2.08 -7.38 -26.22
N LEU A 25 1.83 -8.14 -25.17
CA LEU A 25 2.22 -7.73 -23.82
C LEU A 25 3.74 -7.81 -23.66
N ARG A 26 4.36 -6.75 -23.15
CA ARG A 26 5.82 -6.69 -22.93
C ARG A 26 6.11 -6.46 -21.47
N LEU A 27 7.05 -7.24 -20.95
CA LEU A 27 7.55 -7.10 -19.58
C LEU A 27 9.06 -6.85 -19.61
N GLN A 28 9.58 -6.27 -18.55
CA GLN A 28 11.01 -6.15 -18.37
C GLN A 28 11.62 -7.52 -18.08
N GLU A 29 12.77 -7.80 -18.67
CA GLU A 29 13.54 -9.04 -18.46
C GLU A 29 14.98 -8.70 -18.09
N CYS A 30 15.53 -9.42 -17.12
CA CYS A 30 16.94 -9.36 -16.81
C CYS A 30 17.72 -10.24 -17.81
N ALA A 31 18.65 -9.65 -18.57
CA ALA A 31 19.46 -10.39 -19.53
C ALA A 31 20.45 -11.37 -18.88
N ASP A 32 20.81 -11.16 -17.60
CA ASP A 32 21.79 -12.01 -16.91
C ASP A 32 21.17 -13.23 -16.21
N CYS A 33 19.93 -13.13 -15.72
CA CYS A 33 19.27 -14.26 -15.03
C CYS A 33 17.92 -14.65 -15.64
N ALA A 34 17.53 -14.03 -16.74
CA ALA A 34 16.27 -14.26 -17.47
C ALA A 34 14.98 -14.09 -16.65
N ALA A 35 15.06 -13.47 -15.47
CA ALA A 35 13.89 -13.20 -14.64
C ALA A 35 13.01 -12.12 -15.25
N LEU A 36 11.70 -12.33 -15.30
CA LEU A 36 10.74 -11.30 -15.64
C LEU A 36 10.50 -10.38 -14.44
N ILE A 37 10.31 -9.10 -14.73
CA ILE A 37 10.19 -8.04 -13.71
C ILE A 37 8.97 -7.17 -14.03
N HIS A 38 8.08 -7.05 -13.06
CA HIS A 38 6.97 -6.11 -13.09
C HIS A 38 6.64 -5.66 -11.65
N PRO A 39 6.35 -4.38 -11.40
CA PRO A 39 6.55 -3.26 -12.32
C PRO A 39 8.02 -3.08 -12.71
N PRO A 40 8.32 -2.32 -13.79
CA PRO A 40 9.70 -2.04 -14.21
C PRO A 40 10.52 -1.44 -13.08
N ALA A 41 11.78 -1.86 -12.99
CA ALA A 41 12.71 -1.44 -11.94
C ALA A 41 14.09 -1.14 -12.56
N PRO A 42 14.91 -0.25 -11.94
CA PRO A 42 16.23 0.11 -12.47
C PRO A 42 17.30 -0.98 -12.27
N VAL A 43 16.99 -2.02 -11.49
CA VAL A 43 17.88 -3.11 -11.16
C VAL A 43 17.09 -4.40 -10.96
N CYS A 44 17.66 -5.52 -11.38
CA CYS A 44 17.04 -6.83 -11.16
C CYS A 44 16.98 -7.17 -9.67
N ARG A 45 15.78 -7.44 -9.16
CA ARG A 45 15.54 -7.80 -7.74
C ARG A 45 16.15 -9.15 -7.34
N TYR A 46 16.48 -10.01 -8.32
CA TYR A 46 16.96 -11.37 -8.08
C TYR A 46 18.50 -11.45 -8.10
N CYS A 47 19.17 -10.87 -9.11
CA CYS A 47 20.61 -10.94 -9.26
C CYS A 47 21.33 -9.59 -9.15
N ARG A 48 20.58 -8.49 -8.94
CA ARG A 48 21.06 -7.11 -8.82
C ARG A 48 21.78 -6.57 -10.07
N SER A 49 21.57 -7.21 -11.22
CA SER A 49 22.10 -6.73 -12.49
C SER A 49 21.37 -5.49 -12.98
N HIS A 50 22.11 -4.60 -13.65
CA HIS A 50 21.57 -3.46 -14.40
C HIS A 50 21.36 -3.78 -15.90
N ASN A 51 21.69 -5.00 -16.33
CA ASN A 51 21.53 -5.44 -17.72
C ASN A 51 20.06 -5.87 -17.93
N LEU A 52 19.22 -4.89 -18.16
CA LEU A 52 17.76 -5.06 -18.27
C LEU A 52 17.32 -4.81 -19.71
N GLY A 53 16.46 -5.66 -20.20
CA GLY A 53 15.83 -5.59 -21.51
C GLY A 53 14.31 -5.69 -21.42
N VAL A 54 13.68 -5.87 -22.57
CA VAL A 54 12.23 -6.01 -22.71
C VAL A 54 11.93 -7.28 -23.49
N ARG A 55 10.99 -8.09 -22.98
CA ARG A 55 10.53 -9.32 -23.61
C ARG A 55 9.04 -9.28 -23.87
N ALA A 56 8.62 -9.68 -25.07
CA ALA A 56 7.23 -9.97 -25.36
C ALA A 56 6.85 -11.31 -24.73
N VAL A 57 5.74 -11.35 -24.03
CA VAL A 57 5.15 -12.55 -23.43
C VAL A 57 3.86 -12.95 -24.14
N SER A 58 3.36 -14.16 -23.92
CA SER A 58 2.18 -14.70 -24.61
C SER A 58 0.90 -13.89 -24.36
N GLY A 59 0.86 -13.12 -23.28
CA GLY A 59 -0.36 -12.46 -22.81
C GLY A 59 -1.32 -13.39 -22.08
N ARG A 60 -0.94 -14.67 -21.89
CA ARG A 60 -1.71 -15.62 -21.10
C ARG A 60 -1.34 -15.53 -19.63
N ALA A 61 -2.34 -15.69 -18.76
CA ALA A 61 -2.16 -15.63 -17.33
C ALA A 61 -3.23 -16.46 -16.61
N THR A 62 -3.05 -16.63 -15.32
CA THR A 62 -4.00 -17.29 -14.42
C THR A 62 -4.56 -16.28 -13.43
N LEU A 63 -5.87 -16.29 -13.20
CA LEU A 63 -6.54 -15.44 -12.22
C LEU A 63 -6.11 -15.82 -10.80
N ALA A 64 -5.26 -14.98 -10.19
CA ALA A 64 -4.63 -15.26 -8.90
C ALA A 64 -5.37 -14.62 -7.72
N GLY A 65 -6.16 -13.59 -7.97
CA GLY A 65 -6.97 -12.90 -6.98
C GLY A 65 -7.89 -11.90 -7.65
N PHE A 66 -9.04 -11.61 -7.04
CA PHE A 66 -9.91 -10.56 -7.55
C PHE A 66 -10.82 -9.98 -6.45
N THR A 67 -11.34 -8.82 -6.74
CA THR A 67 -12.42 -8.17 -5.98
C THR A 67 -13.37 -7.45 -6.94
N VAL A 68 -14.64 -7.37 -6.55
CA VAL A 68 -15.65 -6.65 -7.31
C VAL A 68 -15.95 -5.34 -6.61
N ASN A 69 -15.71 -4.24 -7.31
CA ASN A 69 -16.04 -2.92 -6.79
C ASN A 69 -17.47 -2.54 -7.18
N HIS A 70 -18.35 -2.41 -6.20
CA HIS A 70 -19.75 -2.08 -6.38
C HIS A 70 -20.10 -0.61 -6.11
N ARG A 71 -19.19 0.17 -5.53
CA ARG A 71 -19.53 1.50 -4.98
C ARG A 71 -18.91 2.68 -5.70
N PHE A 72 -17.66 2.54 -6.11
CA PHE A 72 -16.93 3.67 -6.69
C PHE A 72 -16.87 3.53 -8.20
N SER A 73 -17.52 4.46 -8.88
CA SER A 73 -17.28 4.66 -10.31
C SER A 73 -16.10 5.60 -10.49
N LEU A 74 -15.17 5.19 -11.34
CA LEU A 74 -14.11 6.07 -11.84
C LEU A 74 -14.54 6.63 -13.20
N PRO A 75 -14.01 7.77 -13.63
CA PRO A 75 -14.20 8.24 -14.99
C PRO A 75 -13.84 7.10 -15.97
N GLY A 76 -14.72 6.83 -16.93
CA GLY A 76 -14.53 5.75 -17.89
C GLY A 76 -14.57 4.32 -17.35
N LEU A 77 -14.85 4.13 -16.05
CA LEU A 77 -14.96 2.80 -15.43
C LEU A 77 -16.12 2.80 -14.42
N PRO A 78 -17.36 2.64 -14.89
CA PRO A 78 -18.53 2.59 -14.01
C PRO A 78 -18.55 1.31 -13.17
N ALA A 79 -19.03 1.40 -11.93
CA ALA A 79 -19.27 0.23 -11.09
C ALA A 79 -20.54 -0.50 -11.55
N PRO A 80 -20.63 -1.84 -11.42
CA PRO A 80 -19.59 -2.71 -10.86
C PRO A 80 -18.46 -3.02 -11.85
N TYR A 81 -17.24 -3.16 -11.34
CA TYR A 81 -16.09 -3.63 -12.14
C TYR A 81 -15.17 -4.52 -11.30
N VAL A 82 -14.44 -5.38 -11.99
CA VAL A 82 -13.50 -6.32 -11.37
C VAL A 82 -12.10 -5.75 -11.37
N VAL A 83 -11.47 -5.73 -10.21
CA VAL A 83 -10.02 -5.54 -10.06
C VAL A 83 -9.40 -6.88 -9.72
N ALA A 84 -8.41 -7.30 -10.48
CA ALA A 84 -7.80 -8.61 -10.35
C ALA A 84 -6.29 -8.57 -10.33
N GLN A 85 -5.69 -9.61 -9.74
CA GLN A 85 -4.30 -9.97 -9.96
C GLN A 85 -4.26 -11.20 -10.86
N VAL A 86 -3.45 -11.12 -11.91
CA VAL A 86 -3.20 -12.23 -12.82
C VAL A 86 -1.74 -12.63 -12.79
N ALA A 87 -1.47 -13.92 -12.66
CA ALA A 87 -0.13 -14.52 -12.66
C ALA A 87 0.25 -14.87 -14.10
N ILE A 88 1.34 -14.30 -14.61
CA ILE A 88 1.79 -14.46 -15.99
C ILE A 88 2.23 -15.90 -16.25
N ALA A 89 1.82 -16.46 -17.40
CA ALA A 89 2.08 -17.87 -17.72
C ALA A 89 3.58 -18.22 -17.79
N GLU A 90 4.42 -17.31 -18.27
CA GLU A 90 5.87 -17.52 -18.40
C GLU A 90 6.62 -17.47 -17.08
N ASP A 91 6.12 -16.70 -16.11
CA ASP A 91 6.65 -16.62 -14.76
C ASP A 91 5.52 -16.27 -13.78
N PRO A 92 4.89 -17.26 -13.14
CA PRO A 92 3.76 -17.02 -12.24
C PRO A 92 4.08 -16.20 -10.98
N ARG A 93 5.35 -15.94 -10.69
CA ARG A 93 5.77 -15.01 -9.63
C ARG A 93 5.52 -13.56 -10.02
N VAL A 94 5.45 -13.29 -11.32
CA VAL A 94 5.10 -11.99 -11.86
C VAL A 94 3.58 -11.86 -11.93
N ARG A 95 3.06 -10.91 -11.16
CA ARG A 95 1.63 -10.63 -11.10
C ARG A 95 1.34 -9.22 -11.59
N LEU A 96 0.34 -9.11 -12.43
CA LEU A 96 -0.20 -7.83 -12.90
C LEU A 96 -1.51 -7.54 -12.17
N THR A 97 -1.66 -6.29 -11.71
CA THR A 97 -2.96 -5.79 -11.26
C THR A 97 -3.68 -5.17 -12.47
N THR A 98 -4.88 -5.63 -12.74
CA THR A 98 -5.64 -5.29 -13.94
C THR A 98 -7.15 -5.33 -13.70
N ASN A 99 -7.95 -5.13 -14.74
CA ASN A 99 -9.38 -5.44 -14.72
C ASN A 99 -9.67 -6.70 -15.57
N ILE A 100 -10.61 -7.53 -15.09
CA ILE A 100 -11.21 -8.55 -15.94
C ILE A 100 -12.43 -7.93 -16.62
N VAL A 101 -12.43 -7.98 -17.93
CA VAL A 101 -13.49 -7.44 -18.77
C VAL A 101 -14.27 -8.57 -19.46
N GLU A 102 -15.41 -8.23 -20.05
CA GLU A 102 -16.25 -9.19 -20.81
C GLU A 102 -16.63 -10.43 -19.99
N CYS A 103 -16.87 -10.29 -18.69
CA CYS A 103 -17.21 -11.40 -17.81
C CYS A 103 -18.39 -11.08 -16.88
N ASP A 104 -19.08 -12.13 -16.44
CA ASP A 104 -19.95 -12.06 -15.28
C ASP A 104 -19.09 -12.26 -14.02
N ALA A 105 -19.01 -11.23 -13.18
CA ALA A 105 -18.21 -11.28 -11.96
C ALA A 105 -18.64 -12.40 -10.99
N ALA A 106 -19.90 -12.87 -11.07
CA ALA A 106 -20.38 -13.96 -10.23
C ALA A 106 -19.82 -15.35 -10.66
N GLN A 107 -19.24 -15.44 -11.86
CA GLN A 107 -18.68 -16.68 -12.41
C GLN A 107 -17.16 -16.74 -12.30
N LEU A 108 -16.54 -15.72 -11.69
CA LEU A 108 -15.08 -15.69 -11.54
C LEU A 108 -14.64 -16.61 -10.41
N GLU A 109 -13.67 -17.46 -10.71
CA GLU A 109 -13.03 -18.37 -9.79
C GLU A 109 -11.50 -18.27 -9.90
N LEU A 110 -10.81 -18.46 -8.79
CA LEU A 110 -9.34 -18.49 -8.78
C LEU A 110 -8.84 -19.69 -9.61
N GLY A 111 -7.76 -19.49 -10.34
CA GLY A 111 -7.18 -20.51 -11.21
C GLY A 111 -7.69 -20.46 -12.65
N GLN A 112 -8.76 -19.73 -12.96
CA GLN A 112 -9.23 -19.59 -14.34
C GLN A 112 -8.14 -18.95 -15.21
N GLN A 113 -8.07 -19.44 -16.46
CA GLN A 113 -7.15 -18.94 -17.46
C GLN A 113 -7.69 -17.66 -18.09
N VAL A 114 -6.82 -16.69 -18.26
CA VAL A 114 -7.14 -15.38 -18.84
C VAL A 114 -6.13 -15.01 -19.92
N GLU A 115 -6.56 -14.19 -20.86
CA GLU A 115 -5.68 -13.62 -21.90
C GLU A 115 -5.79 -12.11 -21.93
N VAL A 116 -4.70 -11.45 -22.31
CA VAL A 116 -4.63 -10.01 -22.43
C VAL A 116 -5.48 -9.50 -23.60
N VAL A 117 -6.22 -8.43 -23.34
CA VAL A 117 -6.85 -7.58 -24.35
C VAL A 117 -6.43 -6.15 -24.08
N PHE A 118 -6.31 -5.35 -25.12
CA PHE A 118 -5.84 -3.99 -24.98
C PHE A 118 -6.96 -2.98 -25.21
N GLU A 119 -7.11 -2.05 -24.29
CA GLU A 119 -7.96 -0.87 -24.47
C GLU A 119 -7.07 0.34 -24.77
N GLN A 120 -7.22 0.91 -25.97
CA GLN A 120 -6.47 2.10 -26.36
C GLN A 120 -7.16 3.38 -25.87
N ASP A 121 -6.42 4.25 -25.21
CA ASP A 121 -6.81 5.64 -24.96
C ASP A 121 -5.59 6.54 -25.17
N GLU A 122 -5.68 7.49 -26.10
CA GLU A 122 -4.58 8.31 -26.58
C GLU A 122 -3.40 7.44 -27.09
N ASP A 123 -2.23 7.60 -26.50
CA ASP A 123 -1.00 6.85 -26.79
C ASP A 123 -0.77 5.67 -25.82
N VAL A 124 -1.72 5.42 -24.90
CA VAL A 124 -1.67 4.35 -23.90
C VAL A 124 -2.52 3.18 -24.37
N TRP A 125 -1.99 1.99 -24.15
CA TRP A 125 -2.67 0.72 -24.36
C TRP A 125 -2.77 -0.01 -23.01
N LEU A 126 -3.94 0.08 -22.37
CA LEU A 126 -4.19 -0.55 -21.09
C LEU A 126 -4.30 -2.06 -21.25
N PRO A 127 -3.43 -2.86 -20.62
CA PRO A 127 -3.53 -4.31 -20.66
C PRO A 127 -4.61 -4.78 -19.68
N LEU A 128 -5.78 -5.09 -20.22
CA LEU A 128 -6.89 -5.70 -19.51
C LEU A 128 -6.90 -7.19 -19.82
N PHE A 129 -7.69 -7.98 -19.08
CA PHE A 129 -7.76 -9.41 -19.31
C PHE A 129 -9.21 -9.86 -19.43
N ARG A 130 -9.42 -10.94 -20.20
CA ARG A 130 -10.70 -11.64 -20.30
C ARG A 130 -10.49 -13.13 -20.05
N LEU A 131 -11.57 -13.84 -19.70
CA LEU A 131 -11.53 -15.27 -19.52
C LEU A 131 -11.24 -15.97 -20.87
N ILE A 132 -10.48 -17.06 -20.82
CA ILE A 132 -10.36 -17.99 -21.95
C ILE A 132 -11.45 -19.03 -21.77
N GLU A 133 -12.40 -19.08 -22.71
CA GLU A 133 -13.50 -20.04 -22.69
C GLU A 133 -12.95 -21.47 -22.78
N ASP A 134 -13.60 -22.41 -22.10
CA ASP A 134 -13.28 -23.84 -22.10
C ASP A 134 -11.84 -24.22 -21.69
N ALA A 135 -11.09 -23.29 -21.07
CA ALA A 135 -9.77 -23.59 -20.56
C ALA A 135 -9.84 -24.22 -19.15
N GLU A 136 -9.10 -25.30 -18.95
CA GLU A 136 -8.99 -25.92 -17.62
C GLU A 136 -8.32 -24.96 -16.63
N PRO A 137 -8.84 -24.82 -15.41
CA PRO A 137 -8.20 -24.01 -14.38
C PRO A 137 -6.80 -24.53 -14.06
N ALA A 138 -5.84 -23.63 -13.88
CA ALA A 138 -4.50 -23.98 -13.46
C ALA A 138 -4.35 -23.85 -11.94
N ALA A 139 -3.54 -24.71 -11.36
CA ALA A 139 -3.09 -24.53 -10.00
C ALA A 139 -2.23 -23.25 -9.92
N LEU A 140 -2.61 -22.36 -9.01
CA LEU A 140 -1.75 -21.22 -8.68
C LEU A 140 -0.54 -21.74 -7.90
N PRO A 141 0.69 -21.33 -8.26
CA PRO A 141 1.81 -21.56 -7.39
C PRO A 141 1.54 -20.77 -6.10
N ILE A 142 1.16 -21.48 -5.08
CA ILE A 142 1.25 -20.97 -3.71
C ILE A 142 2.74 -21.04 -3.43
N ASP A 143 3.39 -19.89 -3.24
CA ASP A 143 4.70 -19.91 -2.61
C ASP A 143 4.49 -20.63 -1.28
N GLU A 144 4.91 -21.88 -1.18
CA GLU A 144 5.02 -22.54 0.10
C GLU A 144 6.00 -21.69 0.89
N ILE A 145 5.44 -20.91 1.78
CA ILE A 145 6.21 -20.14 2.75
C ILE A 145 6.84 -21.21 3.63
N GLU A 146 8.09 -21.55 3.32
CA GLU A 146 8.86 -22.46 4.16
C GLU A 146 8.91 -21.82 5.56
N PRO A 147 8.27 -22.43 6.58
CA PRO A 147 8.23 -21.85 7.93
C PRO A 147 9.64 -21.56 8.48
N GLU A 148 10.63 -22.33 8.05
CA GLU A 148 12.04 -22.16 8.38
C GLU A 148 12.62 -20.84 7.85
N ARG A 149 12.18 -20.36 6.70
CA ARG A 149 12.63 -19.08 6.12
C ARG A 149 12.14 -17.87 6.91
N PHE A 150 11.02 -17.97 7.58
CA PHE A 150 10.56 -16.94 8.52
C PHE A 150 11.33 -16.99 9.85
N GLY A 151 11.80 -18.17 10.28
CA GLY A 151 12.64 -18.30 11.47
C GLY A 151 14.00 -17.62 11.33
N GLU A 152 14.58 -17.57 10.12
CA GLU A 152 15.88 -16.90 9.88
C GLU A 152 15.78 -15.38 9.84
N TYR A 153 14.62 -14.81 9.51
CA TYR A 153 14.42 -13.36 9.40
C TYR A 153 13.65 -12.74 10.57
N VAL A 154 13.06 -13.55 11.42
CA VAL A 154 12.50 -13.06 12.69
C VAL A 154 13.69 -12.75 13.59
N ARG A 155 13.97 -11.48 13.79
CA ARG A 155 14.82 -11.07 14.93
C ARG A 155 14.35 -11.85 16.14
N PRO A 156 15.25 -12.52 16.89
CA PRO A 156 14.84 -13.20 18.10
C PRO A 156 14.04 -12.18 18.91
N MET A 157 12.73 -12.42 19.02
CA MET A 157 11.81 -11.57 19.78
C MET A 157 12.13 -11.56 21.29
N LEU A 158 13.15 -12.32 21.67
CA LEU A 158 13.56 -12.54 23.04
C LEU A 158 14.99 -12.04 23.25
N THR A 159 15.17 -10.72 23.19
CA THR A 159 16.29 -10.12 23.92
C THR A 159 15.82 -9.80 25.33
N PRO A 160 16.63 -10.08 26.37
CA PRO A 160 16.25 -9.76 27.76
C PRO A 160 16.14 -8.26 28.03
N ASP A 161 16.41 -7.43 27.06
CA ASP A 161 16.47 -5.97 27.17
C ASP A 161 15.62 -5.30 26.07
N LYS A 162 14.34 -5.66 26.02
CA LYS A 162 13.39 -5.06 25.10
C LYS A 162 12.92 -3.70 25.59
N PHE A 163 12.83 -2.72 24.68
CA PHE A 163 12.31 -1.40 25.03
C PHE A 163 10.81 -1.44 25.36
N GLU A 164 10.07 -2.40 24.79
CA GLU A 164 8.64 -2.60 25.06
C GLU A 164 8.35 -2.94 26.50
N ASP A 165 9.28 -3.61 27.18
CA ASP A 165 9.14 -3.98 28.60
C ASP A 165 9.47 -2.81 29.56
N LYS A 166 9.93 -1.67 29.03
CA LYS A 166 10.35 -0.51 29.82
C LYS A 166 9.36 0.65 29.80
N VAL A 167 8.31 0.52 29.02
CA VAL A 167 7.29 1.55 28.86
C VAL A 167 5.90 0.98 29.06
N ALA A 168 4.94 1.81 29.44
CA ALA A 168 3.58 1.44 29.62
C ALA A 168 2.65 2.43 28.87
N LEU A 169 1.57 1.92 28.30
CA LEU A 169 0.45 2.74 27.85
C LEU A 169 -0.49 2.90 29.03
N THR A 170 -0.55 4.10 29.58
CA THR A 170 -1.24 4.39 30.84
C THR A 170 -2.62 5.02 30.64
N GLY A 171 -2.88 5.56 29.49
CA GLY A 171 -4.17 6.17 29.15
C GLY A 171 -4.55 6.02 27.70
N ILE A 172 -5.84 5.98 27.44
CA ILE A 172 -6.43 5.96 26.11
C ILE A 172 -7.51 7.03 26.00
N GLY A 173 -7.56 7.72 24.88
CA GLY A 173 -8.55 8.74 24.60
C GLY A 173 -9.05 8.70 23.19
N MET A 174 -10.29 9.10 23.01
CA MET A 174 -10.94 9.16 21.69
C MET A 174 -11.78 10.41 21.59
N SER A 175 -11.72 11.08 20.47
CA SER A 175 -12.62 12.18 20.16
C SER A 175 -14.02 11.69 19.80
N GLU A 176 -14.93 12.62 19.60
CA GLU A 176 -16.20 12.33 18.95
C GLU A 176 -15.98 11.73 17.56
N ILE A 177 -16.74 10.69 17.22
CA ILE A 177 -16.71 10.01 15.91
C ILE A 177 -18.04 10.16 15.22
N GLY A 178 -18.03 10.64 13.99
CA GLY A 178 -19.25 10.76 13.20
C GLY A 178 -19.00 11.15 11.76
N ARG A 179 -20.06 11.03 10.95
CA ARG A 179 -20.05 11.51 9.57
C ARG A 179 -20.33 13.01 9.54
N ARG A 180 -19.47 13.79 8.88
CA ARG A 180 -19.67 15.24 8.66
C ARG A 180 -19.89 16.00 9.99
N LEU A 181 -19.07 15.71 10.97
CA LEU A 181 -19.11 16.40 12.28
C LEU A 181 -18.95 17.92 12.15
N MET A 182 -18.33 18.39 11.07
CA MET A 182 -18.01 19.81 10.82
C MET A 182 -17.17 20.44 11.95
N VAL A 183 -16.46 19.60 12.70
CA VAL A 183 -15.53 20.00 13.75
C VAL A 183 -14.11 20.00 13.13
N PRO A 184 -13.27 21.04 13.39
CA PRO A 184 -11.90 21.05 12.90
C PRO A 184 -11.11 19.83 13.38
N PRO A 185 -10.26 19.22 12.54
CA PRO A 185 -9.45 18.06 12.94
C PRO A 185 -8.59 18.30 14.20
N LEU A 186 -8.00 19.49 14.33
CA LEU A 186 -7.23 19.86 15.50
C LEU A 186 -8.06 19.78 16.81
N THR A 187 -9.32 20.23 16.77
CA THR A 187 -10.21 20.13 17.92
C THR A 187 -10.47 18.68 18.31
N LEU A 188 -10.68 17.79 17.33
CA LEU A 188 -10.87 16.36 17.58
C LEU A 188 -9.59 15.73 18.17
N THR A 189 -8.41 16.12 17.68
CA THR A 189 -7.13 15.63 18.23
C THR A 189 -6.93 16.10 19.67
N VAL A 190 -7.22 17.36 19.96
CA VAL A 190 -7.15 17.91 21.35
C VAL A 190 -8.09 17.12 22.28
N GLN A 191 -9.34 16.88 21.88
CA GLN A 191 -10.29 16.09 22.67
C GLN A 191 -9.75 14.69 22.98
N ALA A 192 -9.15 14.02 21.99
CA ALA A 192 -8.56 12.69 22.19
C ALA A 192 -7.37 12.71 23.14
N CYS A 193 -6.51 13.74 23.04
CA CYS A 193 -5.36 13.93 23.93
C CYS A 193 -5.83 14.19 25.37
N GLU A 194 -6.74 15.13 25.59
CA GLU A 194 -7.28 15.43 26.91
C GLU A 194 -7.94 14.22 27.58
N ALA A 195 -8.70 13.45 26.79
CA ALA A 195 -9.31 12.22 27.27
C ALA A 195 -8.25 11.17 27.68
N ALA A 196 -7.19 10.99 26.88
CA ALA A 196 -6.10 10.06 27.22
C ALA A 196 -5.32 10.48 28.46
N ILE A 197 -5.04 11.77 28.61
CA ILE A 197 -4.35 12.34 29.78
C ILE A 197 -5.20 12.13 31.04
N ALA A 198 -6.50 12.41 30.96
CA ALA A 198 -7.41 12.20 32.08
C ALA A 198 -7.55 10.72 32.47
N ASP A 199 -7.61 9.82 31.49
CA ASP A 199 -7.65 8.37 31.70
C ASP A 199 -6.40 7.85 32.39
N ALA A 200 -5.23 8.42 32.07
CA ALA A 200 -3.95 8.14 32.75
C ALA A 200 -3.89 8.72 34.17
N GLY A 201 -4.83 9.58 34.59
CA GLY A 201 -4.76 10.30 35.84
C GLY A 201 -3.70 11.40 35.88
N LEU A 202 -3.28 11.89 34.72
CA LEU A 202 -2.27 12.92 34.52
C LEU A 202 -2.92 14.28 34.21
N THR A 203 -2.10 15.30 34.15
CA THR A 203 -2.43 16.65 33.72
C THR A 203 -1.59 17.07 32.52
N LEU A 204 -1.93 18.15 31.84
CA LEU A 204 -1.13 18.69 30.74
C LEU A 204 0.29 19.08 31.17
N ASP A 205 0.50 19.44 32.44
CA ASP A 205 1.80 19.79 32.98
C ASP A 205 2.74 18.57 33.13
N ASP A 206 2.18 17.36 33.13
CA ASP A 206 2.94 16.12 33.20
C ASP A 206 3.41 15.64 31.82
N ILE A 207 2.97 16.30 30.73
CA ILE A 207 3.27 15.90 29.38
C ILE A 207 4.51 16.61 28.86
N ASP A 208 5.57 15.85 28.65
CA ASP A 208 6.88 16.33 28.22
C ASP A 208 7.30 15.75 26.83
N GLY A 209 6.46 14.91 26.22
CA GLY A 209 6.63 14.36 24.87
C GLY A 209 5.35 14.35 24.05
N LEU A 210 5.48 14.53 22.73
CA LEU A 210 4.36 14.49 21.81
C LEU A 210 4.74 13.77 20.51
N SER A 211 3.95 12.77 20.15
CA SER A 211 4.12 12.05 18.89
C SER A 211 2.80 12.02 18.13
N THR A 212 2.82 12.55 16.92
CA THR A 212 1.63 12.56 16.06
C THR A 212 1.88 11.85 14.72
N TYR A 213 0.81 11.35 14.12
CA TYR A 213 0.78 10.98 12.73
C TYR A 213 -0.29 11.83 12.05
N PRO A 214 0.09 12.90 11.35
CA PRO A 214 -0.85 13.87 10.80
C PRO A 214 -1.69 13.36 9.62
N GLY A 215 -1.63 12.06 9.33
CA GLY A 215 -2.29 11.51 8.16
C GLY A 215 -1.62 11.91 6.84
N GLY A 216 -2.26 11.69 5.72
CA GLY A 216 -1.78 12.08 4.38
C GLY A 216 -1.76 13.61 4.19
N GLY A 217 -0.94 14.27 4.93
CA GLY A 217 -0.90 15.65 5.39
C GLY A 217 -0.84 16.79 4.39
N ASN A 218 -1.23 16.62 3.13
CA ASN A 218 -1.34 17.74 2.19
C ASN A 218 -2.76 17.88 1.60
N LEU A 219 -3.70 17.13 2.10
CA LEU A 219 -5.10 17.31 1.73
C LEU A 219 -5.68 18.40 2.62
N GLY A 220 -5.60 19.65 2.19
CA GLY A 220 -6.05 20.82 2.95
C GLY A 220 -7.36 20.57 3.69
N GLY A 221 -7.34 20.73 5.01
CA GLY A 221 -8.49 20.55 5.90
C GLY A 221 -8.72 19.13 6.44
N PHE A 222 -7.87 18.14 6.11
CA PHE A 222 -7.99 16.77 6.60
C PHE A 222 -6.97 16.39 7.68
N GLY A 223 -6.06 17.27 8.04
CA GLY A 223 -5.09 17.06 9.10
C GLY A 223 -5.22 18.10 10.20
N GLU A 224 -4.73 17.77 11.39
CA GLU A 224 -4.72 18.65 12.57
C GLU A 224 -3.69 19.79 12.47
N GLY A 225 -2.85 19.82 11.46
CA GLY A 225 -1.76 20.79 11.30
C GLY A 225 -0.42 20.33 11.87
N GLY A 226 -0.36 19.08 12.31
CA GLY A 226 0.85 18.43 12.82
C GLY A 226 1.20 18.76 14.25
N VAL A 227 2.38 18.30 14.68
CA VAL A 227 2.83 18.37 16.07
C VAL A 227 2.86 19.79 16.63
N THR A 228 3.36 20.76 15.86
CA THR A 228 3.47 22.17 16.31
C THR A 228 2.10 22.81 16.55
N ALA A 229 1.11 22.51 15.70
CA ALA A 229 -0.24 23.02 15.91
C ALA A 229 -0.88 22.43 17.17
N LEU A 230 -0.64 21.13 17.41
CA LEU A 230 -1.15 20.45 18.60
C LEU A 230 -0.47 20.92 19.89
N GLU A 231 0.86 21.11 19.88
CA GLU A 231 1.59 21.72 21.00
C GLU A 231 1.02 23.08 21.39
N ALA A 232 0.79 23.94 20.39
CA ALA A 232 0.22 25.25 20.62
C ALA A 232 -1.23 25.19 21.14
N ALA A 233 -2.04 24.25 20.64
CA ALA A 233 -3.43 24.09 21.07
C ALA A 233 -3.55 23.53 22.48
N LEU A 234 -2.69 22.59 22.88
CA LEU A 234 -2.63 22.03 24.23
C LEU A 234 -1.91 22.95 25.23
N GLY A 235 -1.16 23.94 24.75
CA GLY A 235 -0.39 24.84 25.58
C GLY A 235 0.81 24.17 26.26
N ILE A 236 1.29 23.02 25.76
CA ILE A 236 2.43 22.29 26.32
C ILE A 236 3.75 22.72 25.69
N ARG A 237 4.85 22.42 26.35
CA ARG A 237 6.23 22.65 25.88
C ARG A 237 7.02 21.35 25.99
N PRO A 238 6.80 20.37 25.15
CA PRO A 238 7.47 19.10 25.26
C PRO A 238 8.95 19.21 24.98
N THR A 239 9.75 18.39 25.67
CA THR A 239 11.20 18.27 25.45
C THR A 239 11.51 17.36 24.25
N TRP A 240 10.54 16.56 23.84
CA TRP A 240 10.65 15.67 22.69
C TRP A 240 9.36 15.71 21.86
N HIS A 241 9.51 15.68 20.54
CA HIS A 241 8.37 15.55 19.65
C HIS A 241 8.70 14.76 18.38
N ASN A 242 7.68 14.14 17.79
CA ASN A 242 7.73 13.46 16.51
C ASN A 242 6.46 13.72 15.72
N GLY A 243 6.61 14.18 14.50
CA GLY A 243 5.50 14.50 13.59
C GLY A 243 5.78 14.04 12.16
N GLY A 244 6.62 13.03 11.98
CA GLY A 244 7.05 12.57 10.66
C GLY A 244 5.94 11.88 9.88
N ILE A 245 5.75 12.27 8.62
CA ILE A 245 4.82 11.62 7.68
C ILE A 245 5.29 10.22 7.30
N GLU A 246 6.59 9.96 7.38
CA GLU A 246 7.23 8.70 7.01
C GLU A 246 7.28 7.66 8.13
N THR A 247 6.85 8.01 9.34
CA THR A 247 6.62 7.02 10.39
C THR A 247 5.43 6.15 9.97
N PHE A 248 5.54 4.86 10.19
CA PHE A 248 4.61 3.82 9.72
C PHE A 248 3.17 3.96 10.28
N GLY A 249 2.53 5.08 10.00
CA GLY A 249 1.18 5.37 10.46
C GLY A 249 1.08 5.62 11.96
N PRO A 250 -0.13 5.53 12.53
CA PRO A 250 -0.35 5.76 13.97
C PRO A 250 0.48 4.84 14.85
N GLY A 251 0.66 3.57 14.46
CA GLY A 251 1.51 2.62 15.18
C GLY A 251 2.98 3.04 15.24
N GLY A 252 3.50 3.65 14.16
CA GLY A 252 4.85 4.18 14.14
C GLY A 252 5.05 5.35 15.11
N SER A 253 4.04 6.20 15.29
CA SER A 253 4.07 7.28 16.27
C SER A 253 4.15 6.76 17.71
N VAL A 254 3.41 5.69 18.01
CA VAL A 254 3.48 5.00 19.32
C VAL A 254 4.87 4.41 19.54
N ILE A 255 5.41 3.67 18.56
CA ILE A 255 6.78 3.10 18.66
C ILE A 255 7.83 4.19 18.85
N ALA A 256 7.73 5.32 18.15
CA ALA A 256 8.64 6.44 18.29
C ALA A 256 8.62 7.00 19.71
N ALA A 257 7.44 7.17 20.32
CA ALA A 257 7.28 7.60 21.70
C ALA A 257 7.88 6.59 22.69
N MET A 258 7.63 5.28 22.50
CA MET A 258 8.22 4.22 23.33
C MET A 258 9.74 4.23 23.29
N LEU A 259 10.33 4.42 22.11
CA LEU A 259 11.80 4.53 21.96
C LEU A 259 12.37 5.79 22.60
N ALA A 260 11.63 6.89 22.60
CA ALA A 260 12.02 8.12 23.27
C ALA A 260 12.10 7.91 24.79
N ILE A 261 11.11 7.26 25.38
CA ILE A 261 11.06 6.93 26.81
C ILE A 261 12.23 6.00 27.20
N ASP A 262 12.48 4.91 26.44
CA ASP A 262 13.56 3.96 26.74
C ASP A 262 14.95 4.61 26.72
N ARG A 263 15.18 5.54 25.79
CA ARG A 263 16.48 6.20 25.66
C ARG A 263 16.69 7.38 26.57
N LYS A 264 15.80 7.61 27.55
CA LYS A 264 15.84 8.77 28.47
C LYS A 264 15.91 10.11 27.70
N SER A 265 15.43 10.19 26.49
CA SER A 265 14.91 11.43 26.00
C SER A 265 13.84 11.76 27.01
N VAL A 266 14.10 12.69 27.90
CA VAL A 266 13.21 13.06 29.00
C VAL A 266 11.85 13.31 28.33
N VAL A 267 10.97 12.42 28.58
CA VAL A 267 9.62 12.45 28.04
C VAL A 267 8.73 12.75 29.22
#